data_6265e10eaa4065eac9e2664cf4c9d8a2
#
_entry.id   6265e10eaa4065eac9e2664cf4c9d8a2
#
_cell.length_a   1.000
_cell.length_b   1.000
_cell.length_c   1.000
_cell.angle_alpha   90.00
_cell.angle_beta   90.00
_cell.angle_gamma   90.00
#
_symmetry.space_group_name_H-M   'P 1'
#
loop_
_entity.id
_entity.type
_entity.pdbx_description
1 polymer ?
#
loop_
_entity_poly.entity_id
_entity_poly.type
_entity_poly.pdbx_seq_one_letter_code
_entity_poly.pdbx_strand_id
1 'polypeptide(L)'
;SQDLRVAADEIYGRILMASIPLKKTKAKAGGAGSFLSQWGMFFRQFVKHPGMIGSVIPSSPMLVNRILDQVDWRSTRVFVEYGPGVGTFTRQILDRLPADATLIAIDLNLDFVAYLEAQIDDPRLRVMHGSAADVGRFIREAGHYQADYILSGIPFSTLPEGVGAHICAETRAALRPGGAFLIYQYSSFVRRFLTPLFDSVSEETEWRNIPPCRVIRATRELQMAQAA
;
A
#
# COMPACT_ATOMS: atom_id res chain seq x y z
N SER A 1 14.05 -25.01 -8.74
CA SER A 1 14.38 -25.33 -10.13
C SER A 1 13.86 -24.19 -11.03
N GLN A 2 14.50 -24.02 -12.17
CA GLN A 2 14.24 -22.92 -13.12
C GLN A 2 12.81 -22.99 -13.68
N ASP A 3 12.27 -24.19 -13.84
CA ASP A 3 10.93 -24.46 -14.37
C ASP A 3 9.79 -23.98 -13.47
N LEU A 4 9.96 -24.00 -12.14
CA LEU A 4 8.97 -23.48 -11.20
C LEU A 4 8.92 -21.95 -11.20
N ARG A 5 10.02 -21.27 -11.54
CA ARG A 5 10.04 -19.81 -11.70
C ARG A 5 9.34 -19.39 -12.98
N VAL A 6 9.58 -20.07 -14.10
CA VAL A 6 8.94 -19.77 -15.39
C VAL A 6 7.42 -20.01 -15.31
N ALA A 7 6.98 -21.09 -14.67
CA ALA A 7 5.56 -21.38 -14.45
C ALA A 7 4.88 -20.34 -13.51
N ALA A 8 5.59 -19.89 -12.48
CA ALA A 8 5.12 -18.81 -11.63
C ALA A 8 4.95 -17.50 -12.42
N ASP A 9 5.93 -17.13 -13.23
CA ASP A 9 5.91 -15.89 -14.02
C ASP A 9 4.78 -15.88 -15.07
N GLU A 10 4.46 -17.00 -15.70
CA GLU A 10 3.32 -17.14 -16.61
C GLU A 10 1.97 -17.06 -15.88
N ILE A 11 1.85 -17.69 -14.74
CA ILE A 11 0.63 -17.65 -13.90
C ILE A 11 0.42 -16.24 -13.36
N TYR A 12 1.50 -15.55 -12.92
CA TYR A 12 1.48 -14.18 -12.46
C TYR A 12 1.02 -13.19 -13.55
N GLY A 13 1.51 -13.34 -14.76
CA GLY A 13 1.09 -12.50 -15.90
C GLY A 13 -0.38 -12.65 -16.23
N ARG A 14 -0.96 -13.86 -16.15
CA ARG A 14 -2.37 -14.13 -16.47
C ARG A 14 -3.34 -13.68 -15.37
N ILE A 15 -2.96 -13.81 -14.09
CA ILE A 15 -3.79 -13.37 -12.96
C ILE A 15 -3.88 -11.85 -12.89
N LEU A 16 -2.77 -11.16 -13.14
CA LEU A 16 -2.71 -9.69 -13.11
C LEU A 16 -3.54 -9.06 -14.24
N MET A 17 -3.56 -9.69 -15.43
CA MET A 17 -4.39 -9.24 -16.56
C MET A 17 -5.89 -9.46 -16.32
N ALA A 18 -6.27 -10.46 -15.52
CA ALA A 18 -7.67 -10.74 -15.18
C ALA A 18 -8.23 -9.80 -14.09
N SER A 19 -7.35 -9.13 -13.34
CA SER A 19 -7.74 -8.28 -12.20
C SER A 19 -7.93 -6.80 -12.56
N ILE A 20 -7.67 -6.38 -13.80
CA ILE A 20 -7.82 -4.99 -14.25
C ILE A 20 -9.17 -4.83 -14.95
N PRO A 21 -10.19 -4.20 -14.35
CA PRO A 21 -11.42 -3.88 -15.05
C PRO A 21 -11.14 -2.77 -16.08
N LEU A 22 -11.03 -3.13 -17.34
CA LEU A 22 -10.97 -2.19 -18.47
C LEU A 22 -12.33 -1.47 -18.61
N LYS A 23 -12.52 -0.36 -17.90
CA LYS A 23 -13.58 0.59 -18.26
C LYS A 23 -13.23 1.19 -19.62
N LYS A 24 -14.04 0.85 -20.64
CA LYS A 24 -14.01 1.51 -21.94
C LYS A 24 -14.45 2.97 -21.79
N THR A 25 -13.52 3.87 -21.52
CA THR A 25 -13.72 5.30 -21.72
C THR A 25 -13.43 5.61 -23.17
N LYS A 26 -14.37 6.24 -23.88
CA LYS A 26 -14.18 6.77 -25.23
C LYS A 26 -13.12 7.88 -25.16
N ALA A 27 -11.85 7.52 -25.36
CA ALA A 27 -10.79 8.49 -25.57
C ALA A 27 -10.79 8.95 -27.03
N LYS A 28 -10.71 10.27 -27.23
CA LYS A 28 -10.48 10.90 -28.53
C LYS A 28 -9.18 10.34 -29.12
N ALA A 29 -9.24 9.99 -30.40
CA ALA A 29 -8.12 9.47 -31.17
C ALA A 29 -6.95 10.46 -31.18
N GLY A 30 -5.83 10.09 -30.57
CA GLY A 30 -4.58 10.83 -30.57
C GLY A 30 -3.69 10.40 -29.40
N GLY A 31 -2.90 9.33 -29.53
CA GLY A 31 -1.85 8.99 -28.57
C GLY A 31 -1.99 7.69 -27.79
N ALA A 32 -3.09 6.97 -27.86
CA ALA A 32 -3.32 5.74 -27.07
C ALA A 32 -2.31 4.60 -27.37
N GLY A 33 -1.80 4.51 -28.58
CA GLY A 33 -0.80 3.48 -28.96
C GLY A 33 0.55 3.68 -28.29
N SER A 34 0.99 4.91 -28.08
CA SER A 34 2.26 5.23 -27.42
C SER A 34 2.20 4.96 -25.92
N PHE A 35 1.11 5.29 -25.26
CA PHE A 35 0.91 5.09 -23.84
C PHE A 35 0.85 3.61 -23.47
N LEU A 36 0.07 2.80 -24.19
CA LEU A 36 -0.03 1.36 -23.99
C LEU A 36 1.30 0.64 -24.27
N SER A 37 2.10 1.11 -25.24
CA SER A 37 3.41 0.53 -25.55
C SER A 37 4.47 0.88 -24.50
N GLN A 38 4.45 2.10 -23.96
CA GLN A 38 5.32 2.52 -22.85
C GLN A 38 4.97 1.76 -21.58
N TRP A 39 3.69 1.57 -21.30
CA TRP A 39 3.20 0.76 -20.19
C TRP A 39 3.59 -0.72 -20.34
N GLY A 40 3.49 -1.29 -21.53
CA GLY A 40 3.93 -2.65 -21.80
C GLY A 40 5.45 -2.85 -21.58
N MET A 41 6.28 -1.85 -21.94
CA MET A 41 7.73 -1.86 -21.67
C MET A 41 8.02 -1.70 -20.19
N PHE A 42 7.35 -0.76 -19.51
CA PHE A 42 7.49 -0.52 -18.08
C PHE A 42 7.08 -1.76 -17.28
N PHE A 43 5.95 -2.37 -17.61
CA PHE A 43 5.48 -3.59 -17.00
C PHE A 43 6.42 -4.78 -17.25
N ARG A 44 7.02 -4.87 -18.43
CA ARG A 44 8.02 -5.90 -18.75
C ARG A 44 9.34 -5.71 -17.97
N GLN A 45 9.76 -4.47 -17.73
CA GLN A 45 10.87 -4.12 -16.84
C GLN A 45 10.55 -4.48 -15.39
N PHE A 46 9.35 -4.18 -14.95
CA PHE A 46 8.82 -4.52 -13.63
C PHE A 46 8.86 -6.03 -13.34
N VAL A 47 8.38 -6.86 -14.29
CA VAL A 47 8.41 -8.32 -14.18
C VAL A 47 9.84 -8.88 -14.24
N LYS A 48 10.74 -8.24 -14.98
CA LYS A 48 12.13 -8.70 -15.13
C LYS A 48 13.02 -8.36 -13.94
N HIS A 49 12.71 -7.31 -13.18
CA HIS A 49 13.53 -6.84 -12.05
C HIS A 49 12.68 -6.57 -10.79
N PRO A 50 12.00 -7.59 -10.23
CA PRO A 50 11.14 -7.42 -9.06
C PRO A 50 11.89 -6.92 -7.82
N GLY A 51 13.22 -7.10 -7.77
CA GLY A 51 14.07 -6.61 -6.68
C GLY A 51 14.40 -5.11 -6.75
N MET A 52 14.20 -4.45 -7.90
CA MET A 52 14.45 -3.01 -8.06
C MET A 52 13.21 -2.14 -7.82
N ILE A 53 12.04 -2.74 -7.92
CA ILE A 53 10.76 -2.07 -7.69
C ILE A 53 10.07 -2.91 -6.63
N GLY A 54 10.05 -2.43 -5.40
CA GLY A 54 9.54 -3.17 -4.24
C GLY A 54 8.34 -4.04 -4.59
N SER A 55 8.38 -5.30 -4.24
CA SER A 55 7.51 -6.37 -4.73
C SER A 55 6.04 -5.96 -4.76
N VAL A 56 5.47 -5.82 -5.97
CA VAL A 56 4.01 -5.84 -6.11
C VAL A 56 3.59 -7.25 -5.75
N ILE A 57 3.15 -7.41 -4.52
CA ILE A 57 2.50 -8.64 -4.08
C ILE A 57 1.18 -8.69 -4.85
N PRO A 58 0.91 -9.72 -5.68
CA PRO A 58 -0.41 -9.90 -6.25
C PRO A 58 -1.38 -10.08 -5.10
N SER A 59 -2.15 -9.04 -4.82
CA SER A 59 -3.08 -9.05 -3.70
C SER A 59 -4.35 -9.75 -4.13
N SER A 60 -4.53 -10.99 -3.69
CA SER A 60 -5.79 -11.70 -3.89
C SER A 60 -6.93 -10.94 -3.22
N PRO A 61 -8.18 -11.04 -3.73
CA PRO A 61 -9.34 -10.44 -3.05
C PRO A 61 -9.45 -10.86 -1.58
N MET A 62 -9.01 -12.06 -1.24
CA MET A 62 -9.00 -12.57 0.13
C MET A 62 -7.99 -11.82 0.99
N LEU A 63 -6.79 -11.55 0.47
CA LEU A 63 -5.78 -10.76 1.19
C LEU A 63 -6.27 -9.31 1.40
N VAL A 64 -6.82 -8.70 0.36
CA VAL A 64 -7.37 -7.33 0.44
C VAL A 64 -8.45 -7.25 1.52
N ASN A 65 -9.45 -8.14 1.48
CA ASN A 65 -10.52 -8.15 2.46
C ASN A 65 -9.97 -8.42 3.87
N ARG A 66 -9.09 -9.41 4.05
CA ARG A 66 -8.50 -9.72 5.36
C ARG A 66 -7.79 -8.53 6.01
N ILE A 67 -7.16 -7.67 5.22
CA ILE A 67 -6.51 -6.47 5.71
C ILE A 67 -7.55 -5.37 5.99
N LEU A 68 -8.44 -5.11 5.04
CA LEU A 68 -9.36 -3.98 5.12
C LEU A 68 -10.52 -4.24 6.09
N ASP A 69 -10.85 -5.50 6.41
CA ASP A 69 -11.86 -5.86 7.43
C ASP A 69 -11.37 -5.54 8.86
N GLN A 70 -10.08 -5.24 9.05
CA GLN A 70 -9.51 -4.79 10.32
C GLN A 70 -9.73 -3.29 10.60
N VAL A 71 -10.29 -2.55 9.64
CA VAL A 71 -10.47 -1.10 9.70
C VAL A 71 -11.89 -0.76 10.17
N ASP A 72 -11.99 0.13 11.16
CA ASP A 72 -13.26 0.77 11.48
C ASP A 72 -13.54 1.92 10.52
N TRP A 73 -14.16 1.60 9.39
CA TRP A 73 -14.46 2.56 8.33
C TRP A 73 -15.37 3.70 8.78
N ARG A 74 -16.25 3.48 9.75
CA ARG A 74 -17.20 4.50 10.21
C ARG A 74 -16.50 5.66 10.91
N SER A 75 -15.43 5.36 11.64
CA SER A 75 -14.66 6.36 12.38
C SER A 75 -13.41 6.86 11.63
N THR A 76 -13.06 6.25 10.49
CA THR A 76 -11.87 6.61 9.72
C THR A 76 -12.07 7.94 9.00
N ARG A 77 -11.13 8.88 9.18
CA ARG A 77 -11.08 10.18 8.53
C ARG A 77 -9.82 10.36 7.69
N VAL A 78 -8.70 9.78 8.12
CA VAL A 78 -7.43 9.86 7.42
C VAL A 78 -6.84 8.46 7.29
N PHE A 79 -6.75 7.99 6.06
CA PHE A 79 -6.10 6.73 5.72
C PHE A 79 -4.86 7.02 4.88
N VAL A 80 -3.73 6.37 5.18
CA VAL A 80 -2.49 6.52 4.40
C VAL A 80 -2.12 5.17 3.79
N GLU A 81 -1.68 5.18 2.53
CA GLU A 81 -1.19 3.99 1.82
C GLU A 81 0.25 4.23 1.36
N TYR A 82 1.18 3.35 1.77
CA TYR A 82 2.57 3.34 1.32
C TYR A 82 2.77 2.34 0.18
N GLY A 83 3.30 2.82 -0.94
CA GLY A 83 3.56 2.02 -2.11
C GLY A 83 2.29 1.50 -2.78
N PRO A 84 1.35 2.38 -3.16
CA PRO A 84 0.09 2.00 -3.81
C PRO A 84 0.29 1.28 -5.15
N GLY A 85 1.41 1.52 -5.83
CA GLY A 85 1.70 0.97 -7.14
C GLY A 85 0.60 1.27 -8.16
N VAL A 86 -0.04 0.23 -8.71
CA VAL A 86 -1.15 0.37 -9.66
C VAL A 86 -2.52 0.61 -8.99
N GLY A 87 -2.57 0.79 -7.69
CA GLY A 87 -3.77 1.18 -6.95
C GLY A 87 -4.74 0.04 -6.64
N THR A 88 -4.24 -1.18 -6.45
CA THR A 88 -5.09 -2.34 -6.10
C THR A 88 -5.79 -2.13 -4.76
N PHE A 89 -5.07 -1.71 -3.74
CA PHE A 89 -5.64 -1.36 -2.45
C PHE A 89 -6.30 0.01 -2.48
N THR A 90 -5.71 1.00 -3.14
CA THR A 90 -6.23 2.37 -3.25
C THR A 90 -7.71 2.40 -3.63
N ARG A 91 -8.12 1.66 -4.68
CA ARG A 91 -9.52 1.58 -5.11
C ARG A 91 -10.42 0.94 -4.06
N GLN A 92 -9.96 -0.15 -3.44
CA GLN A 92 -10.72 -0.88 -2.43
C GLN A 92 -10.87 -0.09 -1.12
N ILE A 93 -9.89 0.77 -0.80
CA ILE A 93 -9.95 1.70 0.32
C ILE A 93 -10.99 2.79 0.01
N LEU A 94 -10.94 3.41 -1.18
CA LEU A 94 -11.89 4.44 -1.60
C LEU A 94 -13.33 3.92 -1.62
N ASP A 95 -13.56 2.67 -2.02
CA ASP A 95 -14.89 2.04 -2.02
C ASP A 95 -15.50 1.91 -0.60
N ARG A 96 -14.65 1.89 0.44
CA ARG A 96 -15.06 1.74 1.85
C ARG A 96 -14.98 3.03 2.66
N LEU A 97 -14.18 3.97 2.18
CA LEU A 97 -13.85 5.21 2.90
C LEU A 97 -15.08 6.15 2.95
N PRO A 98 -15.41 6.77 4.09
CA PRO A 98 -16.46 7.79 4.17
C PRO A 98 -16.22 8.96 3.21
N ALA A 99 -17.32 9.64 2.83
CA ALA A 99 -17.27 10.73 1.86
C ALA A 99 -16.48 11.96 2.36
N ASP A 100 -16.39 12.14 3.67
CA ASP A 100 -15.68 13.23 4.35
C ASP A 100 -14.27 12.86 4.80
N ALA A 101 -13.78 11.68 4.40
CA ALA A 101 -12.44 11.22 4.74
C ALA A 101 -11.43 11.45 3.61
N THR A 102 -10.14 11.34 3.92
CA THR A 102 -9.03 11.52 2.99
C THR A 102 -8.19 10.25 2.92
N LEU A 103 -7.86 9.82 1.69
CA LEU A 103 -6.84 8.82 1.40
C LEU A 103 -5.58 9.51 0.88
N ILE A 104 -4.45 9.31 1.57
CA ILE A 104 -3.14 9.82 1.16
C ILE A 104 -2.32 8.62 0.65
N ALA A 105 -2.04 8.58 -0.65
CA ALA A 105 -1.27 7.53 -1.29
C ALA A 105 0.14 8.04 -1.60
N ILE A 106 1.16 7.44 -0.97
CA ILE A 106 2.56 7.88 -1.04
C ILE A 106 3.38 6.87 -1.82
N ASP A 107 4.01 7.29 -2.92
CA ASP A 107 4.91 6.44 -3.69
C ASP A 107 6.21 7.17 -4.05
N LEU A 108 7.34 6.45 -4.03
CA LEU A 108 8.63 6.94 -4.48
C LEU A 108 8.75 6.98 -6.01
N ASN A 109 7.92 6.22 -6.71
CA ASN A 109 7.97 6.09 -8.15
C ASN A 109 7.00 7.07 -8.82
N LEU A 110 7.56 8.07 -9.53
CA LEU A 110 6.79 9.08 -10.26
C LEU A 110 5.82 8.48 -11.30
N ASP A 111 6.16 7.34 -11.90
CA ASP A 111 5.28 6.72 -12.90
C ASP A 111 4.02 6.15 -12.24
N PHE A 112 4.12 5.60 -11.02
CA PHE A 112 2.95 5.18 -10.25
C PHE A 112 2.12 6.36 -9.77
N VAL A 113 2.75 7.44 -9.32
CA VAL A 113 2.08 8.69 -8.95
C VAL A 113 1.26 9.20 -10.15
N ALA A 114 1.89 9.41 -11.29
CA ALA A 114 1.23 9.87 -12.51
C ALA A 114 0.11 8.93 -12.99
N TYR A 115 0.34 7.61 -12.85
CA TYR A 115 -0.68 6.61 -13.19
C TYR A 115 -1.91 6.71 -12.30
N LEU A 116 -1.73 6.80 -10.98
CA LEU A 116 -2.84 6.88 -10.04
C LEU A 116 -3.65 8.16 -10.26
N GLU A 117 -2.99 9.31 -10.44
CA GLU A 117 -3.64 10.59 -10.75
C GLU A 117 -4.46 10.53 -12.05
N ALA A 118 -3.94 9.84 -13.07
CA ALA A 118 -4.63 9.69 -14.35
C ALA A 118 -5.78 8.67 -14.33
N GLN A 119 -5.76 7.69 -13.42
CA GLN A 119 -6.69 6.55 -13.42
C GLN A 119 -7.77 6.62 -12.33
N ILE A 120 -7.57 7.45 -11.32
CA ILE A 120 -8.50 7.55 -10.19
C ILE A 120 -8.91 9.01 -10.01
N ASP A 121 -10.11 9.33 -10.44
CA ASP A 121 -10.73 10.65 -10.24
C ASP A 121 -11.67 10.56 -9.01
N ASP A 122 -11.08 10.73 -7.82
CA ASP A 122 -11.81 10.73 -6.54
C ASP A 122 -11.33 11.91 -5.68
N PRO A 123 -12.22 12.82 -5.27
CA PRO A 123 -11.84 14.02 -4.51
C PRO A 123 -11.23 13.73 -3.13
N ARG A 124 -11.42 12.53 -2.60
CA ARG A 124 -10.84 12.07 -1.33
C ARG A 124 -9.39 11.61 -1.47
N LEU A 125 -8.93 11.32 -2.70
CA LEU A 125 -7.56 10.85 -2.95
C LEU A 125 -6.57 12.01 -3.04
N ARG A 126 -5.45 11.86 -2.34
CA ARG A 126 -4.26 12.71 -2.46
C ARG A 126 -3.07 11.82 -2.78
N VAL A 127 -2.59 11.89 -4.02
CA VAL A 127 -1.39 11.14 -4.43
C VAL A 127 -0.16 12.02 -4.16
N MET A 128 0.83 11.47 -3.46
CA MET A 128 2.03 12.19 -3.03
C MET A 128 3.28 11.47 -3.51
N HIS A 129 4.16 12.20 -4.19
CA HIS A 129 5.48 11.68 -4.54
C HIS A 129 6.46 11.87 -3.38
N GLY A 130 7.03 10.79 -2.87
CA GLY A 130 8.07 10.84 -1.85
C GLY A 130 8.19 9.61 -0.98
N SER A 131 9.00 9.72 0.07
CA SER A 131 9.29 8.64 1.00
C SER A 131 8.17 8.47 2.05
N ALA A 132 7.87 7.22 2.41
CA ALA A 132 7.05 6.90 3.57
C ALA A 132 7.61 7.46 4.89
N ALA A 133 8.93 7.74 4.94
CA ALA A 133 9.55 8.42 6.08
C ALA A 133 9.06 9.87 6.27
N ASP A 134 8.52 10.49 5.21
CA ASP A 134 7.97 11.85 5.25
C ASP A 134 6.47 11.89 5.57
N VAL A 135 5.88 10.81 6.03
CA VAL A 135 4.42 10.66 6.21
C VAL A 135 3.79 11.80 7.00
N GLY A 136 4.42 12.24 8.08
CA GLY A 136 3.93 13.35 8.89
C GLY A 136 3.84 14.66 8.13
N ARG A 137 4.76 14.92 7.18
CA ARG A 137 4.71 16.08 6.28
C ARG A 137 3.51 15.96 5.32
N PHE A 138 3.33 14.83 4.66
CA PHE A 138 2.23 14.62 3.71
C PHE A 138 0.84 14.70 4.37
N ILE A 139 0.71 14.20 5.59
CA ILE A 139 -0.53 14.34 6.37
C ILE A 139 -0.85 15.84 6.61
N ARG A 140 0.15 16.65 6.98
CA ARG A 140 -0.03 18.10 7.16
C ARG A 140 -0.35 18.83 5.85
N GLU A 141 0.32 18.48 4.76
CA GLU A 141 0.03 19.02 3.42
C GLU A 141 -1.39 18.71 2.96
N ALA A 142 -1.95 17.56 3.37
CA ALA A 142 -3.34 17.19 3.14
C ALA A 142 -4.34 17.87 4.11
N GLY A 143 -3.87 18.73 5.03
CA GLY A 143 -4.71 19.47 5.98
C GLY A 143 -5.05 18.71 7.26
N HIS A 144 -4.32 17.65 7.59
CA HIS A 144 -4.55 16.81 8.77
C HIS A 144 -3.34 16.81 9.72
N TYR A 145 -3.51 16.25 10.92
CA TYR A 145 -2.45 16.15 11.92
C TYR A 145 -1.97 14.71 12.14
N GLN A 146 -2.88 13.75 12.05
CA GLN A 146 -2.61 12.34 12.31
C GLN A 146 -3.47 11.46 11.39
N ALA A 147 -3.04 10.22 11.19
CA ALA A 147 -3.79 9.20 10.49
C ALA A 147 -4.51 8.24 11.45
N ASP A 148 -5.66 7.74 11.04
CA ASP A 148 -6.37 6.66 11.73
C ASP A 148 -5.73 5.31 11.43
N TYR A 149 -5.44 5.08 10.16
CA TYR A 149 -4.80 3.86 9.66
C TYR A 149 -3.73 4.20 8.64
N ILE A 150 -2.66 3.40 8.66
CA ILE A 150 -1.62 3.42 7.65
C ILE A 150 -1.46 2.00 7.12
N LEU A 151 -1.51 1.81 5.81
CA LEU A 151 -1.29 0.53 5.13
C LEU A 151 0.05 0.55 4.40
N SER A 152 0.81 -0.52 4.47
CA SER A 152 2.08 -0.64 3.75
C SER A 152 2.21 -1.96 2.99
N GLY A 153 2.49 -1.85 1.69
CA GLY A 153 3.00 -2.91 0.83
C GLY A 153 4.53 -2.88 0.64
N ILE A 154 5.24 -2.02 1.38
CA ILE A 154 6.69 -1.86 1.23
C ILE A 154 7.42 -3.11 1.72
N PRO A 155 8.35 -3.68 0.94
CA PRO A 155 9.13 -4.84 1.34
C PRO A 155 10.27 -4.45 2.29
N PHE A 156 10.01 -4.37 3.59
CA PHE A 156 10.97 -3.90 4.60
C PHE A 156 12.30 -4.67 4.61
N SER A 157 12.31 -5.93 4.17
CA SER A 157 13.53 -6.75 4.11
C SER A 157 14.51 -6.32 3.00
N THR A 158 14.08 -5.49 2.06
CA THR A 158 14.90 -5.01 0.93
C THR A 158 15.34 -3.56 1.09
N LEU A 159 14.86 -2.88 2.13
CA LEU A 159 15.23 -1.50 2.39
C LEU A 159 16.67 -1.39 2.86
N PRO A 160 17.38 -0.28 2.55
CA PRO A 160 18.68 0.01 3.12
C PRO A 160 18.66 0.02 4.65
N GLU A 161 19.83 -0.22 5.24
CA GLU A 161 19.99 -0.24 6.70
C GLU A 161 19.50 1.08 7.32
N GLY A 162 18.77 0.99 8.44
CA GLY A 162 18.21 2.14 9.15
C GLY A 162 16.89 2.69 8.57
N VAL A 163 16.66 2.57 7.25
CA VAL A 163 15.46 3.15 6.60
C VAL A 163 14.17 2.53 7.12
N GLY A 164 14.13 1.21 7.27
CA GLY A 164 12.93 0.53 7.78
C GLY A 164 12.57 0.93 9.21
N ALA A 165 13.58 1.07 10.09
CA ALA A 165 13.38 1.53 11.46
C ALA A 165 12.85 2.97 11.49
N HIS A 166 13.41 3.85 10.65
CA HIS A 166 12.99 5.23 10.56
C HIS A 166 11.54 5.36 10.07
N ILE A 167 11.17 4.64 8.99
CA ILE A 167 9.78 4.60 8.51
C ILE A 167 8.82 4.15 9.63
N CYS A 168 9.16 3.09 10.38
CA CYS A 168 8.30 2.61 11.47
C CYS A 168 8.15 3.64 12.60
N ALA A 169 9.22 4.39 12.94
CA ALA A 169 9.18 5.44 13.95
C ALA A 169 8.28 6.61 13.51
N GLU A 170 8.47 7.10 12.27
CA GLU A 170 7.64 8.16 11.70
C GLU A 170 6.18 7.73 11.55
N THR A 171 5.94 6.48 11.17
CA THR A 171 4.59 5.90 11.09
C THR A 171 3.90 5.92 12.46
N ARG A 172 4.60 5.49 13.52
CA ARG A 172 4.04 5.54 14.88
C ARG A 172 3.72 6.98 15.33
N ALA A 173 4.60 7.92 15.03
CA ALA A 173 4.39 9.33 15.36
C ALA A 173 3.18 9.92 14.61
N ALA A 174 2.99 9.52 13.36
CA ALA A 174 1.91 9.99 12.49
C ALA A 174 0.54 9.38 12.80
N LEU A 175 0.49 8.22 13.45
CA LEU A 175 -0.77 7.59 13.85
C LEU A 175 -1.36 8.29 15.10
N ARG A 176 -2.68 8.48 15.11
CA ARG A 176 -3.38 8.89 16.34
C ARG A 176 -3.33 7.79 17.40
N PRO A 177 -3.54 8.12 18.68
CA PRO A 177 -3.85 7.11 19.69
C PRO A 177 -5.06 6.27 19.29
N GLY A 178 -4.98 4.96 19.39
CA GLY A 178 -5.97 4.00 18.91
C GLY A 178 -5.86 3.67 17.42
N GLY A 179 -4.96 4.33 16.69
CA GLY A 179 -4.68 4.05 15.27
C GLY A 179 -3.83 2.80 15.06
N ALA A 180 -3.80 2.30 13.83
CA ALA A 180 -3.08 1.08 13.50
C ALA A 180 -2.28 1.18 12.20
N PHE A 181 -1.09 0.56 12.22
CA PHE A 181 -0.26 0.29 11.05
C PHE A 181 -0.54 -1.13 10.56
N LEU A 182 -1.03 -1.25 9.34
CA LEU A 182 -1.34 -2.51 8.66
C LEU A 182 -0.26 -2.78 7.64
N ILE A 183 0.29 -4.00 7.63
CA ILE A 183 1.40 -4.35 6.74
C ILE A 183 1.09 -5.70 6.11
N TYR A 184 1.33 -5.80 4.80
CA TYR A 184 1.29 -7.07 4.10
C TYR A 184 2.60 -7.31 3.36
N GLN A 185 3.23 -8.46 3.61
CA GLN A 185 4.51 -8.84 3.03
C GLN A 185 4.79 -10.34 3.18
N TYR A 186 5.82 -10.86 2.51
CA TYR A 186 6.17 -12.28 2.60
C TYR A 186 7.02 -12.64 3.82
N SER A 187 7.69 -11.66 4.42
CA SER A 187 8.62 -11.83 5.54
C SER A 187 8.12 -11.18 6.81
N SER A 188 8.37 -11.78 7.97
CA SER A 188 8.14 -11.13 9.28
C SER A 188 9.24 -10.14 9.68
N PHE A 189 10.20 -9.86 8.78
CA PHE A 189 11.38 -9.03 9.10
C PHE A 189 11.03 -7.68 9.74
N VAL A 190 9.94 -7.02 9.32
CA VAL A 190 9.51 -5.73 9.84
C VAL A 190 9.19 -5.77 11.34
N ARG A 191 8.80 -6.91 11.91
CA ARG A 191 8.44 -7.02 13.33
C ARG A 191 9.54 -6.53 14.27
N ARG A 192 10.80 -6.72 13.91
CA ARG A 192 11.95 -6.25 14.69
C ARG A 192 11.93 -4.73 14.94
N PHE A 193 11.33 -3.96 14.02
CA PHE A 193 11.15 -2.51 14.14
C PHE A 193 9.86 -2.14 14.85
N LEU A 194 8.81 -2.97 14.70
CA LEU A 194 7.49 -2.70 15.28
C LEU A 194 7.42 -3.00 16.77
N THR A 195 7.97 -4.15 17.19
CA THR A 195 7.87 -4.62 18.58
C THR A 195 8.38 -3.61 19.62
N PRO A 196 9.49 -2.88 19.42
CA PRO A 196 9.94 -1.86 20.38
C PRO A 196 9.15 -0.54 20.32
N LEU A 197 8.38 -0.31 19.26
CA LEU A 197 7.72 0.97 19.01
C LEU A 197 6.21 0.95 19.31
N PHE A 198 5.52 -0.15 19.00
CA PHE A 198 4.08 -0.24 19.10
C PHE A 198 3.64 -1.00 20.34
N ASP A 199 2.50 -0.63 20.88
CA ASP A 199 1.98 -1.18 22.12
C ASP A 199 1.45 -2.61 21.94
N SER A 200 0.97 -2.95 20.72
CA SER A 200 0.54 -4.29 20.32
C SER A 200 0.95 -4.60 18.90
N VAL A 201 1.46 -5.80 18.65
CA VAL A 201 1.83 -6.29 17.33
C VAL A 201 1.32 -7.72 17.15
N SER A 202 0.33 -7.90 16.27
CA SER A 202 -0.20 -9.20 15.86
C SER A 202 0.24 -9.54 14.43
N GLU A 203 0.35 -10.83 14.15
CA GLU A 203 0.72 -11.34 12.83
C GLU A 203 -0.11 -12.58 12.50
N GLU A 204 -0.63 -12.61 11.28
CA GLU A 204 -1.35 -13.74 10.72
C GLU A 204 -0.80 -14.05 9.32
N THR A 205 -1.12 -15.24 8.80
CA THR A 205 -0.74 -15.62 7.44
C THR A 205 -2.00 -15.85 6.60
N GLU A 206 -2.10 -15.15 5.47
CA GLU A 206 -3.12 -15.44 4.47
C GLU A 206 -2.60 -16.51 3.51
N TRP A 207 -3.02 -17.74 3.77
CA TRP A 207 -2.60 -18.92 3.01
C TRP A 207 -3.23 -19.02 1.62
N ARG A 208 -4.38 -18.35 1.41
CA ARG A 208 -5.08 -18.33 0.10
C ARG A 208 -4.47 -17.31 -0.87
N ASN A 209 -3.52 -16.51 -0.40
CA ASN A 209 -2.69 -15.73 -1.29
C ASN A 209 -1.54 -16.60 -1.81
N ILE A 210 -1.17 -16.47 -3.09
CA ILE A 210 -0.10 -17.26 -3.70
C ILE A 210 0.99 -16.31 -4.21
N PRO A 211 2.18 -16.36 -3.62
CA PRO A 211 2.57 -17.12 -2.40
C PRO A 211 1.88 -16.60 -1.14
N PRO A 212 1.82 -17.40 -0.04
CA PRO A 212 1.23 -16.98 1.23
C PRO A 212 1.80 -15.67 1.72
N CYS A 213 0.93 -14.78 2.19
CA CYS A 213 1.30 -13.44 2.62
C CYS A 213 1.07 -13.26 4.12
N ARG A 214 2.03 -12.62 4.79
CA ARG A 214 1.87 -12.22 6.19
C ARG A 214 1.12 -10.91 6.27
N VAL A 215 0.14 -10.87 7.17
CA VAL A 215 -0.63 -9.70 7.53
C VAL A 215 -0.27 -9.34 8.95
N ILE A 216 0.28 -8.15 9.14
CA ILE A 216 0.76 -7.67 10.43
C ILE A 216 -0.04 -6.42 10.78
N ARG A 217 -0.51 -6.36 12.02
CA ARG A 217 -1.15 -5.19 12.62
C ARG A 217 -0.33 -4.73 13.81
N ALA A 218 0.11 -3.47 13.78
CA ALA A 218 0.76 -2.81 14.90
C ALA A 218 -0.12 -1.64 15.37
N THR A 219 -0.50 -1.64 16.63
CA THR A 219 -1.47 -0.66 17.19
C THR A 219 -0.75 0.31 18.11
N ARG A 220 -1.07 1.60 17.96
CA ARG A 220 -0.76 2.63 18.96
C ARG A 220 -1.95 2.74 19.91
N GLU A 221 -1.82 2.23 21.13
CA GLU A 221 -2.91 2.25 22.09
C GLU A 221 -3.32 3.66 22.53
N LEU A 222 -4.54 3.78 23.03
CA LEU A 222 -4.99 4.97 23.72
C LEU A 222 -4.20 5.06 25.03
N GLN A 223 -3.41 6.13 25.20
CA GLN A 223 -2.92 6.44 26.54
C GLN A 223 -4.13 6.77 27.41
N MET A 224 -4.54 5.84 28.27
CA MET A 224 -5.47 6.15 29.35
C MET A 224 -4.79 7.26 30.17
N ALA A 225 -5.41 8.45 30.19
CA ALA A 225 -4.97 9.49 31.10
C ALA A 225 -4.96 8.87 32.50
N GLN A 226 -3.78 8.72 33.08
CA GLN A 226 -3.69 8.39 34.49
C GLN A 226 -4.38 9.55 35.20
N ALA A 227 -5.56 9.28 35.75
CA ALA A 227 -6.24 10.20 36.65
C ALA A 227 -5.32 10.36 37.86
N ALA A 228 -4.74 11.55 37.99
CA ALA A 228 -3.99 11.97 39.16
C ALA A 228 -4.96 12.32 40.31
#